data_3f3f3cc08c90662946db272fd0a3adc0
#
_entry.id   3f3f3cc08c90662946db272fd0a3adc0
#
_cell.length_a   1.000
_cell.length_b   1.000
_cell.length_c   1.000
_cell.angle_alpha   90.00
_cell.angle_beta   90.00
_cell.angle_gamma   90.00
#
_symmetry.space_group_name_H-M   'P 1'
#
loop_
_entity.id
_entity.type
_entity.pdbx_description
1 polymer ?
#
loop_
_entity_poly.entity_id
_entity_poly.type
_entity_poly.pdbx_seq_one_letter_code
_entity_poly.pdbx_strand_id
1 'polypeptide(L)'
;MDKMRFALIAHDNKKADMVAFVSKRLDFFNNEAVDIVTTGTTGKKVERAGITRVSTVQSGPLGGDAEIAAMVVRGEITGVIFMRDPLDKHPHDVDISMLMRLCDVHDIPLATNYSTASILIKWYRSKYKI
;
A
#
# COMPACT_ATOMS: atom_id res chain seq x y z
N MET A 1 -5.02 -21.27 -2.93
CA MET A 1 -4.81 -19.93 -3.49
C MET A 1 -3.60 -19.28 -2.82
N ASP A 2 -2.69 -18.77 -3.63
CA ASP A 2 -1.54 -18.04 -3.08
C ASP A 2 -2.01 -16.75 -2.40
N LYS A 3 -1.28 -16.33 -1.38
CA LYS A 3 -1.61 -15.09 -0.69
C LYS A 3 -1.36 -13.88 -1.59
N MET A 4 -2.28 -12.94 -1.52
CA MET A 4 -2.07 -11.62 -2.10
C MET A 4 -1.34 -10.75 -1.07
N ARG A 5 -0.39 -9.93 -1.52
CA ARG A 5 0.30 -8.99 -0.65
C ARG A 5 0.12 -7.59 -1.19
N PHE A 6 -0.47 -6.73 -0.39
CA PHE A 6 -0.67 -5.32 -0.73
C PHE A 6 0.28 -4.45 0.08
N ALA A 7 0.93 -3.52 -0.60
CA ALA A 7 1.71 -2.48 0.06
C ALA A 7 0.83 -1.26 0.28
N LEU A 8 0.79 -0.77 1.51
CA LEU A 8 0.03 0.42 1.88
C LEU A 8 1.02 1.50 2.31
N ILE A 9 1.03 2.60 1.59
CA ILE A 9 1.90 3.74 1.83
C ILE A 9 1.04 5.01 1.83
N ALA A 10 1.30 5.93 2.75
CA ALA A 10 0.61 7.21 2.78
C ALA A 10 1.56 8.31 3.25
N HIS A 11 1.56 9.43 2.54
CA HIS A 11 2.18 10.66 3.04
C HIS A 11 1.45 11.15 4.28
N ASP A 12 2.11 11.95 5.12
CA ASP A 12 1.56 12.36 6.42
C ASP A 12 0.17 12.97 6.28
N ASN A 13 -0.03 13.86 5.30
CA ASN A 13 -1.33 14.50 5.08
C ASN A 13 -2.39 13.56 4.50
N LYS A 14 -2.03 12.34 4.17
CA LYS A 14 -2.94 11.33 3.60
C LYS A 14 -3.14 10.12 4.51
N LYS A 15 -2.51 10.10 5.68
CA LYS A 15 -2.66 8.98 6.62
C LYS A 15 -4.09 8.83 7.12
N ALA A 16 -4.80 9.95 7.34
CA ALA A 16 -6.20 9.89 7.72
C ALA A 16 -7.08 9.25 6.63
N ASP A 17 -6.78 9.55 5.36
CA ASP A 17 -7.48 8.93 4.23
C ASP A 17 -7.21 7.43 4.17
N MET A 18 -5.96 7.03 4.43
CA MET A 18 -5.60 5.61 4.46
C MET A 18 -6.34 4.88 5.59
N VAL A 19 -6.41 5.48 6.78
CA VAL A 19 -7.15 4.91 7.92
C VAL A 19 -8.62 4.75 7.56
N ALA A 20 -9.25 5.77 6.99
CA ALA A 20 -10.64 5.71 6.57
C ALA A 20 -10.88 4.61 5.53
N PHE A 21 -9.98 4.51 4.56
CA PHE A 21 -10.04 3.50 3.51
C PHE A 21 -10.00 2.08 4.10
N VAL A 22 -9.03 1.83 4.95
CA VAL A 22 -8.80 0.52 5.57
C VAL A 22 -9.94 0.15 6.52
N SER A 23 -10.41 1.12 7.32
CA SER A 23 -11.47 0.88 8.31
C SER A 23 -12.76 0.34 7.69
N LYS A 24 -13.04 0.73 6.46
CA LYS A 24 -14.23 0.28 5.73
C LYS A 24 -14.03 -1.06 5.04
N ARG A 25 -12.83 -1.63 5.07
CA ARG A 25 -12.44 -2.83 4.32
C ARG A 25 -11.68 -3.83 5.18
N LEU A 26 -11.95 -3.83 6.49
CA LEU A 26 -11.23 -4.71 7.43
C LEU A 26 -11.47 -6.19 7.12
N ASP A 27 -12.66 -6.53 6.65
CA ASP A 27 -12.97 -7.89 6.25
C ASP A 27 -12.05 -8.38 5.12
N PHE A 28 -11.73 -7.51 4.17
CA PHE A 28 -10.79 -7.82 3.11
C PHE A 28 -9.36 -7.89 3.63
N PHE A 29 -8.89 -6.84 4.30
CA PHE A 29 -7.50 -6.75 4.73
C PHE A 29 -7.13 -7.73 5.84
N ASN A 30 -8.11 -8.21 6.60
CA ASN A 30 -7.89 -9.24 7.62
C ASN A 30 -8.16 -10.67 7.13
N ASN A 31 -8.54 -10.83 5.85
CA ASN A 31 -8.73 -12.16 5.29
C ASN A 31 -7.40 -12.92 5.28
N GLU A 32 -7.44 -14.23 5.54
CA GLU A 32 -6.24 -15.06 5.59
C GLU A 32 -5.45 -15.08 4.27
N ALA A 33 -6.12 -14.83 3.15
CA ALA A 33 -5.50 -14.79 1.83
C ALA A 33 -4.79 -13.46 1.54
N VAL A 34 -4.84 -12.49 2.45
CA VAL A 34 -4.31 -11.13 2.24
C VAL A 34 -3.24 -10.83 3.27
N ASP A 35 -2.05 -10.49 2.80
CA ASP A 35 -0.96 -9.96 3.63
C ASP A 35 -0.77 -8.47 3.34
N ILE A 36 -0.36 -7.72 4.34
CA ILE A 36 -0.15 -6.28 4.25
C ILE A 36 1.29 -5.97 4.61
N VAL A 37 1.93 -5.13 3.80
CA VAL A 37 3.22 -4.52 4.14
C VAL A 37 3.06 -3.00 4.06
N THR A 38 3.62 -2.29 5.03
CA THR A 38 3.52 -0.82 5.10
C THR A 38 4.87 -0.20 5.35
N THR A 39 4.99 1.08 5.02
CA THR A 39 6.11 1.88 5.49
C THR A 39 5.83 2.40 6.90
N GLY A 40 6.86 2.49 7.70
CA GLY A 40 6.96 3.12 9.02
C GLY A 40 5.68 3.41 9.78
N THR A 41 5.37 4.69 9.91
CA THR A 41 4.24 5.16 10.72
C THR A 41 2.88 4.79 10.14
N THR A 42 2.78 4.52 8.83
CA THR A 42 1.54 4.04 8.22
C THR A 42 1.11 2.71 8.86
N GLY A 43 2.06 1.83 9.14
CA GLY A 43 1.77 0.55 9.78
C GLY A 43 1.06 0.69 11.11
N LYS A 44 1.55 1.58 11.98
CA LYS A 44 0.92 1.84 13.27
C LYS A 44 -0.50 2.36 13.14
N LYS A 45 -0.73 3.22 12.16
CA LYS A 45 -2.05 3.81 11.91
C LYS A 45 -3.06 2.76 11.45
N VAL A 46 -2.68 1.89 10.53
CA VAL A 46 -3.60 0.86 10.02
C VAL A 46 -3.83 -0.24 11.05
N GLU A 47 -2.85 -0.55 11.89
CA GLU A 47 -3.05 -1.47 13.02
C GLU A 47 -4.11 -0.92 13.98
N ARG A 48 -4.03 0.35 14.32
CA ARG A 48 -5.02 1.02 15.17
C ARG A 48 -6.41 1.06 14.53
N ALA A 49 -6.45 1.08 13.19
CA ALA A 49 -7.71 1.02 12.45
C ALA A 49 -8.34 -0.37 12.46
N GLY A 50 -7.59 -1.42 12.85
CA GLY A 50 -8.12 -2.76 13.02
C GLY A 50 -7.46 -3.85 12.18
N ILE A 51 -6.45 -3.54 11.38
CA ILE A 51 -5.70 -4.58 10.66
C ILE A 51 -4.88 -5.37 11.68
N THR A 52 -5.02 -6.71 11.64
CA THR A 52 -4.43 -7.60 12.65
C THR A 52 -3.04 -8.11 12.29
N ARG A 53 -2.67 -8.09 11.00
CA ARG A 53 -1.38 -8.61 10.53
C ARG A 53 -0.75 -7.61 9.57
N VAL A 54 0.28 -6.92 10.05
CA VAL A 54 1.00 -5.91 9.28
C VAL A 54 2.49 -6.16 9.41
N SER A 55 3.18 -6.26 8.28
CA SER A 55 4.64 -6.18 8.24
C SER A 55 5.05 -4.76 7.88
N THR A 56 6.09 -4.24 8.52
CA THR A 56 6.54 -2.87 8.25
C THR A 56 7.96 -2.86 7.73
N VAL A 57 8.24 -1.92 6.82
CA VAL A 57 9.59 -1.55 6.40
C VAL A 57 9.92 -0.17 6.99
N GLN A 58 11.06 0.41 6.65
CA GLN A 58 11.42 1.75 7.13
C GLN A 58 10.38 2.79 6.68
N SER A 59 10.33 3.92 7.37
CA SER A 59 9.52 5.06 6.91
C SER A 59 10.03 5.55 5.55
N GLY A 60 9.17 6.23 4.76
CA GLY A 60 9.52 6.69 3.42
C GLY A 60 10.85 7.44 3.35
N PRO A 61 11.06 8.51 4.16
CA PRO A 61 12.31 9.26 4.13
C PRO A 61 13.55 8.46 4.52
N LEU A 62 13.39 7.33 5.18
CA LEU A 62 14.48 6.44 5.57
C LEU A 62 14.67 5.26 4.60
N GLY A 63 14.07 5.32 3.41
CA GLY A 63 14.23 4.31 2.38
C GLY A 63 13.11 3.28 2.29
N GLY A 64 12.01 3.46 3.01
CA GLY A 64 10.89 2.52 2.98
C GLY A 64 10.30 2.33 1.59
N ASP A 65 10.19 3.41 0.81
CA ASP A 65 9.66 3.33 -0.56
C ASP A 65 10.58 2.48 -1.44
N ALA A 66 11.90 2.59 -1.24
CA ALA A 66 12.88 1.78 -1.96
C ALA A 66 12.78 0.30 -1.55
N GLU A 67 12.52 0.01 -0.29
CA GLU A 67 12.32 -1.37 0.16
C GLU A 67 11.08 -1.99 -0.48
N ILE A 68 9.98 -1.25 -0.57
CA ILE A 68 8.75 -1.72 -1.25
C ILE A 68 9.04 -1.93 -2.75
N ALA A 69 9.78 -1.01 -3.38
CA ALA A 69 10.17 -1.14 -4.78
C ALA A 69 10.97 -2.42 -5.03
N ALA A 70 11.89 -2.77 -4.13
CA ALA A 70 12.64 -4.03 -4.22
C ALA A 70 11.71 -5.25 -4.14
N MET A 71 10.69 -5.21 -3.29
CA MET A 71 9.69 -6.29 -3.19
C MET A 71 8.88 -6.42 -4.47
N VAL A 72 8.56 -5.30 -5.13
CA VAL A 72 7.89 -5.29 -6.43
C VAL A 72 8.75 -6.01 -7.47
N VAL A 73 10.04 -5.67 -7.53
CA VAL A 73 10.99 -6.28 -8.47
C VAL A 73 11.10 -7.80 -8.26
N ARG A 74 11.05 -8.25 -7.01
CA ARG A 74 11.13 -9.68 -6.68
C ARG A 74 9.81 -10.44 -6.86
N GLY A 75 8.74 -9.77 -7.32
CA GLY A 75 7.45 -10.41 -7.53
C GLY A 75 6.69 -10.73 -6.24
N GLU A 76 6.98 -10.02 -5.15
CA GLU A 76 6.39 -10.27 -3.84
C GLU A 76 5.14 -9.43 -3.57
N ILE A 77 4.78 -8.52 -4.45
CA ILE A 77 3.67 -7.57 -4.26
C ILE A 77 2.59 -7.78 -5.30
N THR A 78 1.35 -7.91 -4.85
CA THR A 78 0.17 -8.03 -5.72
C THR A 78 -0.30 -6.68 -6.21
N GLY A 79 -0.31 -5.68 -5.33
CA GLY A 79 -0.74 -4.32 -5.66
C GLY A 79 -0.21 -3.32 -4.65
N VAL A 80 -0.11 -2.08 -5.06
CA VAL A 80 0.37 -0.97 -4.22
C VAL A 80 -0.72 0.08 -4.11
N ILE A 81 -1.02 0.49 -2.88
CA ILE A 81 -1.88 1.63 -2.60
C ILE A 81 -0.99 2.68 -1.96
N PHE A 82 -0.70 3.73 -2.71
CA PHE A 82 0.17 4.82 -2.27
C PHE A 82 -0.64 6.12 -2.29
N MET A 83 -1.22 6.48 -1.15
CA MET A 83 -1.97 7.72 -1.04
C MET A 83 -1.00 8.89 -0.95
N ARG A 84 -0.78 9.53 -2.09
CA ARG A 84 0.19 10.61 -2.26
C ARG A 84 -0.41 11.96 -1.93
N ASP A 85 0.43 12.82 -1.38
CA ASP A 85 0.13 14.25 -1.26
C ASP A 85 0.79 14.96 -2.44
N PRO A 86 0.03 15.36 -3.47
CA PRO A 86 0.61 15.98 -4.66
C PRO A 86 0.98 17.45 -4.46
N LEU A 87 0.58 18.03 -3.33
CA LEU A 87 0.75 19.46 -3.05
C LEU A 87 1.93 19.74 -2.14
N ASP A 88 2.64 18.72 -1.68
CA ASP A 88 3.77 18.88 -0.79
C ASP A 88 5.04 18.30 -1.41
N LYS A 89 6.18 18.79 -0.94
CA LYS A 89 7.48 18.28 -1.36
C LYS A 89 7.96 17.25 -0.35
N HIS A 90 8.60 16.19 -0.85
CA HIS A 90 9.10 15.11 -0.04
C HIS A 90 10.58 14.90 -0.29
N PRO A 91 11.42 14.74 0.75
CA PRO A 91 12.86 14.56 0.57
C PRO A 91 13.23 13.24 -0.15
N HIS A 92 12.27 12.32 -0.27
CA HIS A 92 12.47 11.03 -0.93
C HIS A 92 11.72 10.91 -2.26
N ASP A 93 11.53 12.03 -2.98
CA ASP A 93 10.82 12.03 -4.28
C ASP A 93 11.45 11.09 -5.30
N VAL A 94 12.77 10.91 -5.27
CA VAL A 94 13.47 9.97 -6.16
C VAL A 94 13.00 8.54 -5.91
N ASP A 95 12.88 8.15 -4.65
CA ASP A 95 12.41 6.81 -4.27
C ASP A 95 10.94 6.60 -4.67
N ILE A 96 10.11 7.64 -4.50
CA ILE A 96 8.71 7.60 -4.92
C ILE A 96 8.61 7.38 -6.43
N SER A 97 9.37 8.14 -7.21
CA SER A 97 9.39 8.02 -8.67
C SER A 97 9.89 6.64 -9.10
N MET A 98 10.89 6.12 -8.43
CA MET A 98 11.42 4.77 -8.69
C MET A 98 10.36 3.71 -8.42
N LEU A 99 9.67 3.78 -7.28
CA LEU A 99 8.60 2.84 -6.95
C LEU A 99 7.51 2.83 -8.01
N MET A 100 7.06 4.02 -8.42
CA MET A 100 6.02 4.15 -9.45
C MET A 100 6.47 3.55 -10.78
N ARG A 101 7.70 3.86 -11.19
CA ARG A 101 8.27 3.33 -12.42
C ARG A 101 8.35 1.80 -12.38
N LEU A 102 8.79 1.24 -11.26
CA LEU A 102 8.94 -0.22 -11.14
C LEU A 102 7.59 -0.94 -11.09
N CYS A 103 6.55 -0.34 -10.54
CA CYS A 103 5.21 -0.88 -10.67
C CYS A 103 4.79 -0.98 -12.13
N ASP A 104 5.08 0.05 -12.95
CA ASP A 104 4.77 0.01 -14.38
C ASP A 104 5.62 -1.02 -15.12
N VAL A 105 6.92 -1.09 -14.82
CA VAL A 105 7.84 -2.06 -15.45
C VAL A 105 7.38 -3.50 -15.20
N HIS A 106 6.92 -3.79 -13.99
CA HIS A 106 6.52 -5.13 -13.57
C HIS A 106 5.01 -5.38 -13.66
N ASP A 107 4.27 -4.42 -14.21
CA ASP A 107 2.81 -4.52 -14.38
C ASP A 107 2.08 -4.80 -13.06
N ILE A 108 2.49 -4.10 -12.01
CA ILE A 108 1.85 -4.18 -10.70
C ILE A 108 0.85 -3.04 -10.57
N PRO A 109 -0.43 -3.34 -10.23
CA PRO A 109 -1.42 -2.28 -10.03
C PRO A 109 -0.99 -1.28 -8.95
N LEU A 110 -1.10 0.00 -9.27
CA LEU A 110 -0.75 1.10 -8.37
C LEU A 110 -1.91 2.09 -8.29
N ALA A 111 -2.46 2.27 -7.11
CA ALA A 111 -3.47 3.28 -6.83
C ALA A 111 -2.83 4.40 -6.02
N THR A 112 -2.97 5.65 -6.47
CA THR A 112 -2.33 6.81 -5.82
C THR A 112 -3.31 7.72 -5.09
N ASN A 113 -4.59 7.35 -5.06
CA ASN A 113 -5.62 8.11 -4.34
C ASN A 113 -6.74 7.17 -3.89
N TYR A 114 -7.63 7.69 -3.06
CA TYR A 114 -8.71 6.92 -2.45
C TYR A 114 -9.62 6.26 -3.49
N SER A 115 -10.02 7.02 -4.50
CA SER A 115 -10.97 6.52 -5.50
C SER A 115 -10.40 5.36 -6.30
N THR A 116 -9.17 5.48 -6.77
CA THR A 116 -8.50 4.40 -7.50
C THR A 116 -8.27 3.18 -6.62
N ALA A 117 -7.89 3.41 -5.36
CA ALA A 117 -7.71 2.32 -4.39
C ALA A 117 -9.01 1.55 -4.17
N SER A 118 -10.15 2.26 -4.09
CA SER A 118 -11.46 1.63 -3.94
C SER A 118 -11.79 0.72 -5.12
N ILE A 119 -11.54 1.19 -6.33
CA ILE A 119 -11.76 0.40 -7.56
C ILE A 119 -10.86 -0.83 -7.56
N LEU A 120 -9.60 -0.66 -7.19
CA LEU A 120 -8.62 -1.75 -7.17
C LEU A 120 -9.06 -2.86 -6.21
N ILE A 121 -9.38 -2.52 -4.98
CA ILE A 121 -9.79 -3.52 -3.97
C ILE A 121 -11.11 -4.17 -4.34
N LYS A 122 -12.06 -3.41 -4.88
CA LYS A 122 -13.33 -3.96 -5.34
C LYS A 122 -13.12 -5.04 -6.40
N TRP A 123 -12.18 -4.82 -7.32
CA TRP A 123 -11.86 -5.80 -8.35
C TRP A 123 -11.30 -7.09 -7.74
N TYR A 124 -10.37 -6.99 -6.79
CA TYR A 124 -9.80 -8.17 -6.13
C TYR A 124 -10.84 -8.92 -5.29
N ARG A 125 -11.71 -8.19 -4.59
CA ARG A 125 -12.80 -8.81 -3.84
C ARG A 125 -13.70 -9.65 -4.76
N SER A 126 -14.06 -9.10 -5.89
CA SER A 126 -14.92 -9.78 -6.86
C SER A 126 -14.22 -11.01 -7.44
N LYS A 127 -12.96 -10.86 -7.85
CA LYS A 127 -12.20 -11.95 -8.48
C LYS A 127 -12.00 -13.13 -7.54
N TYR A 128 -11.69 -12.88 -6.28
CA TYR A 128 -11.38 -13.93 -5.30
C TYR A 128 -12.52 -14.21 -4.33
N LYS A 129 -13.66 -13.54 -4.49
CA LYS A 129 -14.87 -13.75 -3.68
C LYS A 129 -14.63 -13.57 -2.18
N ILE A 130 -13.89 -12.52 -1.86
CA ILE A 130 -13.57 -12.18 -0.47
C ILE A 130 -14.45 -11.05 0.06
#